data_5768d3956467124c53ee449d7bba0021
#
_entry.id   5768d3956467124c53ee449d7bba0021
#
_cell.length_a   1.000
_cell.length_b   1.000
_cell.length_c   1.000
_cell.angle_alpha   90.00
_cell.angle_beta   90.00
_cell.angle_gamma   90.00
#
_symmetry.space_group_name_H-M   'P 1'
#
loop_
_entity.id
_entity.type
_entity.pdbx_description
1 polymer ?
#
loop_
_entity_poly.entity_id
_entity_poly.type
_entity_poly.pdbx_seq_one_letter_code
_entity_poly.pdbx_strand_id
1 'polypeptide(L)'
;GLGDVYKRQASNLDEFFMVRVGGLQMLRHSGSRVKDISGLTPTRQLKDIRTRVGRMIEDQYRLFHEEILPWMEINGINPLAMEDLSTSQKLTLEQYFNNQIFPLLTPLDMDAPEAPALPSLKLLMGVELRDNETGEVRASVVALPDGLPRRVPVPSAETERYVMLEDLVRECIGTVFPGETVLSAAVFRVTRNGDIAVQEEDALDLADEMEEVLVARKFSECVRLEIESSAPVPLHDRIMQIVGAGKEETYDLKGPLMLSDFMEMAFAPGNDQLKVEQWSPQPSPSVDPAVSIFENIANGDILLNHPYESFEPVLRLVEEAAEDPDVIAIKQVLYLSLIHI
;
A
#
# COMPACT_ATOMS: atom_id res chain seq x y z
N GLY A 1 7.32 -16.15 8.61
CA GLY A 1 7.96 -16.62 7.38
C GLY A 1 8.38 -15.44 6.48
N LEU A 2 9.00 -15.74 5.33
CA LEU A 2 9.46 -14.70 4.36
C LEU A 2 8.36 -13.70 3.99
N GLY A 3 7.11 -14.17 3.82
CA GLY A 3 5.97 -13.31 3.51
C GLY A 3 5.70 -12.23 4.57
N ASP A 4 5.82 -12.54 5.85
CA ASP A 4 5.62 -11.57 6.94
C ASP A 4 6.71 -10.47 6.93
N VAL A 5 7.94 -10.84 6.58
CA VAL A 5 9.04 -9.88 6.43
C VAL A 5 8.77 -8.89 5.29
N TYR A 6 8.29 -9.37 4.14
CA TYR A 6 8.01 -8.50 2.98
C TYR A 6 6.82 -7.57 3.22
N LYS A 7 5.74 -8.06 3.84
CA LYS A 7 4.61 -7.22 4.22
C LYS A 7 5.05 -6.10 5.16
N ARG A 8 5.78 -6.46 6.21
CA ARG A 8 6.30 -5.48 7.17
C ARG A 8 7.23 -4.48 6.48
N GLN A 9 8.10 -4.94 5.58
CA GLN A 9 9.01 -4.05 4.86
C GLN A 9 8.25 -3.08 3.94
N ALA A 10 7.23 -3.55 3.21
CA ALA A 10 6.42 -2.69 2.35
C ALA A 10 5.62 -1.68 3.16
N SER A 11 4.94 -2.12 4.23
CA SER A 11 4.18 -1.25 5.13
C SER A 11 5.08 -0.25 5.86
N ASN A 12 6.23 -0.69 6.35
CA ASN A 12 7.21 0.18 6.99
C ASN A 12 7.76 1.23 6.02
N LEU A 13 7.92 0.85 4.75
CA LEU A 13 8.37 1.79 3.73
C LEU A 13 7.29 2.84 3.43
N ASP A 14 6.03 2.45 3.36
CA ASP A 14 4.91 3.38 3.19
C ASP A 14 4.86 4.41 4.32
N GLU A 15 4.91 3.95 5.57
CA GLU A 15 4.92 4.83 6.75
C GLU A 15 6.17 5.72 6.78
N PHE A 16 7.34 5.17 6.45
CA PHE A 16 8.57 5.94 6.36
C PHE A 16 8.46 7.08 5.35
N PHE A 17 7.84 6.83 4.19
CA PHE A 17 7.60 7.87 3.20
C PHE A 17 6.58 8.90 3.69
N MET A 18 5.46 8.45 4.26
CA MET A 18 4.41 9.33 4.74
C MET A 18 4.89 10.28 5.84
N VAL A 19 5.71 9.80 6.77
CA VAL A 19 6.13 10.56 7.95
C VAL A 19 7.53 11.15 7.73
N ARG A 20 8.55 10.30 7.60
CA ARG A 20 9.94 10.80 7.57
C ARG A 20 10.28 11.54 6.28
N VAL A 21 9.93 10.98 5.12
CA VAL A 21 10.21 11.64 3.84
C VAL A 21 9.34 12.89 3.69
N GLY A 22 8.06 12.82 4.10
CA GLY A 22 7.17 13.99 4.14
C GLY A 22 7.75 15.13 4.96
N GLY A 23 8.17 14.88 6.19
CA GLY A 23 8.80 15.88 7.04
C GLY A 23 10.11 16.44 6.45
N LEU A 24 10.93 15.59 5.81
CA LEU A 24 12.16 16.05 5.13
C LEU A 24 11.86 16.93 3.91
N GLN A 25 10.79 16.64 3.15
CA GLN A 25 10.37 17.48 2.03
C GLN A 25 9.88 18.83 2.51
N MET A 26 9.09 18.91 3.57
CA MET A 26 8.66 20.17 4.20
C MET A 26 9.87 21.01 4.62
N LEU A 27 10.87 20.40 5.28
CA LEU A 27 12.11 21.06 5.66
C LEU A 27 12.91 21.54 4.44
N ARG A 28 12.94 20.78 3.35
CA ARG A 28 13.58 21.19 2.09
C ARG A 28 12.87 22.40 1.47
N HIS A 29 11.54 22.39 1.42
CA HIS A 29 10.72 23.48 0.86
C HIS A 29 10.83 24.77 1.69
N SER A 30 10.96 24.69 3.02
CA SER A 30 11.24 25.83 3.88
C SER A 30 12.69 26.35 3.77
N GLY A 31 13.53 25.72 2.95
CA GLY A 31 14.95 26.11 2.78
C GLY A 31 15.83 25.75 3.97
N SER A 32 15.38 24.88 4.87
CA SER A 32 16.14 24.46 6.05
C SER A 32 17.46 23.77 5.66
N ARG A 33 18.54 24.20 6.30
CA ARG A 33 19.88 23.60 6.21
C ARG A 33 20.33 22.97 7.54
N VAL A 34 19.41 22.86 8.49
CA VAL A 34 19.68 22.24 9.78
C VAL A 34 20.10 20.80 9.56
N LYS A 35 21.21 20.45 10.15
CA LYS A 35 21.74 19.07 10.11
C LYS A 35 21.12 18.26 11.25
N ASP A 36 20.79 17.01 10.95
CA ASP A 36 20.36 16.05 11.96
C ASP A 36 21.55 15.52 12.79
N ILE A 37 21.28 14.55 13.66
CA ILE A 37 22.31 13.92 14.51
C ILE A 37 23.40 13.18 13.71
N SER A 38 23.12 12.81 12.46
CA SER A 38 24.10 12.20 11.54
C SER A 38 24.91 13.24 10.76
N GLY A 39 24.63 14.53 10.94
CA GLY A 39 25.30 15.64 10.27
C GLY A 39 24.80 15.89 8.85
N LEU A 40 23.68 15.31 8.43
CA LEU A 40 23.11 15.42 7.08
C LEU A 40 22.02 16.50 7.02
N THR A 41 22.03 17.27 5.95
CA THR A 41 20.93 18.20 5.65
C THR A 41 19.71 17.46 5.05
N PRO A 42 18.47 18.01 5.13
CA PRO A 42 17.28 17.39 4.54
C PRO A 42 17.46 16.98 3.08
N THR A 43 18.01 17.86 2.25
CA THR A 43 18.29 17.57 0.83
C THR A 43 19.23 16.38 0.64
N ARG A 44 20.27 16.28 1.47
CA ARG A 44 21.22 15.17 1.39
C ARG A 44 20.57 13.86 1.82
N GLN A 45 19.80 13.88 2.89
CA GLN A 45 19.05 12.72 3.37
C GLN A 45 18.08 12.21 2.27
N LEU A 46 17.28 13.08 1.66
CA LEU A 46 16.36 12.71 0.57
C LEU A 46 17.09 12.03 -0.60
N LYS A 47 18.25 12.56 -1.00
CA LYS A 47 19.06 11.95 -2.06
C LYS A 47 19.57 10.55 -1.67
N ASP A 48 20.06 10.39 -0.46
CA ASP A 48 20.57 9.09 0.03
C ASP A 48 19.43 8.08 0.20
N ILE A 49 18.24 8.52 0.67
CA ILE A 49 17.01 7.72 0.72
C ILE A 49 16.63 7.25 -0.69
N ARG A 50 16.55 8.16 -1.67
CA ARG A 50 16.23 7.81 -3.07
C ARG A 50 17.14 6.72 -3.60
N THR A 51 18.44 6.86 -3.38
CA THR A 51 19.44 5.89 -3.83
C THR A 51 19.26 4.53 -3.16
N ARG A 52 19.00 4.54 -1.84
CA ARG A 52 18.82 3.30 -1.08
C ARG A 52 17.54 2.57 -1.45
N VAL A 53 16.43 3.30 -1.52
CA VAL A 53 15.12 2.75 -1.89
C VAL A 53 15.12 2.22 -3.32
N GLY A 54 15.75 2.93 -4.27
CA GLY A 54 15.90 2.45 -5.65
C GLY A 54 16.56 1.07 -5.71
N ARG A 55 17.66 0.86 -4.97
CA ARG A 55 18.32 -0.46 -4.89
C ARG A 55 17.42 -1.53 -4.23
N MET A 56 16.70 -1.16 -3.17
CA MET A 56 15.77 -2.09 -2.51
C MET A 56 14.68 -2.56 -3.47
N ILE A 57 14.13 -1.65 -4.27
CA ILE A 57 13.13 -1.97 -5.29
C ILE A 57 13.74 -2.88 -6.37
N GLU A 58 14.92 -2.56 -6.90
CA GLU A 58 15.61 -3.39 -7.88
C GLU A 58 15.83 -4.82 -7.36
N ASP A 59 16.36 -4.96 -6.15
CA ASP A 59 16.58 -6.26 -5.51
C ASP A 59 15.26 -7.01 -5.28
N GLN A 60 14.20 -6.32 -4.83
CA GLN A 60 12.89 -6.92 -4.58
C GLN A 60 12.27 -7.49 -5.86
N TYR A 61 12.26 -6.72 -6.96
CA TYR A 61 11.69 -7.18 -8.23
C TYR A 61 12.57 -8.24 -8.91
N ARG A 62 13.88 -8.19 -8.73
CA ARG A 62 14.78 -9.25 -9.18
C ARG A 62 14.45 -10.57 -8.48
N LEU A 63 14.34 -10.57 -7.16
CA LEU A 63 13.94 -11.77 -6.39
C LEU A 63 12.54 -12.25 -6.78
N PHE A 64 11.61 -11.34 -7.00
CA PHE A 64 10.26 -11.69 -7.42
C PHE A 64 10.27 -12.45 -8.76
N HIS A 65 10.99 -11.96 -9.76
CA HIS A 65 11.04 -12.56 -11.09
C HIS A 65 11.93 -13.80 -11.17
N GLU A 66 13.08 -13.79 -10.50
CA GLU A 66 14.08 -14.86 -10.65
C GLU A 66 13.84 -16.03 -9.70
N GLU A 67 13.17 -15.81 -8.55
CA GLU A 67 13.00 -16.84 -7.53
C GLU A 67 11.52 -17.12 -7.21
N ILE A 68 10.72 -16.07 -6.92
CA ILE A 68 9.35 -16.26 -6.41
C ILE A 68 8.41 -16.72 -7.51
N LEU A 69 8.37 -16.09 -8.67
CA LEU A 69 7.50 -16.50 -9.78
C LEU A 69 7.79 -17.92 -10.25
N PRO A 70 9.06 -18.32 -10.54
CA PRO A 70 9.36 -19.71 -10.90
C PRO A 70 8.98 -20.71 -9.82
N TRP A 71 9.18 -20.36 -8.54
CA TRP A 71 8.78 -21.20 -7.43
C TRP A 71 7.26 -21.37 -7.36
N MET A 72 6.49 -20.32 -7.60
CA MET A 72 5.03 -20.35 -7.65
C MET A 72 4.55 -21.29 -8.77
N GLU A 73 5.11 -21.18 -9.97
CA GLU A 73 4.78 -22.00 -11.13
C GLU A 73 5.03 -23.51 -10.86
N ILE A 74 6.19 -23.84 -10.27
CA ILE A 74 6.53 -25.21 -9.86
C ILE A 74 5.51 -25.77 -8.87
N ASN A 75 4.94 -24.95 -8.01
CA ASN A 75 3.95 -25.33 -7.02
C ASN A 75 2.49 -25.19 -7.52
N GLY A 76 2.29 -24.99 -8.81
CA GLY A 76 0.96 -24.98 -9.43
C GLY A 76 0.18 -23.68 -9.29
N ILE A 77 0.84 -22.61 -8.83
CA ILE A 77 0.26 -21.26 -8.70
C ILE A 77 0.70 -20.42 -9.91
N ASN A 78 -0.17 -20.32 -10.91
CA ASN A 78 0.22 -19.78 -12.21
C ASN A 78 -0.49 -18.47 -12.54
N PRO A 79 0.22 -17.31 -12.50
CA PRO A 79 -0.27 -16.10 -13.13
C PRO A 79 -0.34 -16.29 -14.64
N LEU A 80 -1.42 -15.83 -15.26
CA LEU A 80 -1.58 -15.85 -16.71
C LEU A 80 -1.62 -14.44 -17.26
N ALA A 81 -1.01 -14.24 -18.40
CA ALA A 81 -1.21 -13.03 -19.18
C ALA A 81 -2.55 -13.09 -19.93
N MET A 82 -3.19 -11.95 -20.18
CA MET A 82 -4.48 -11.90 -20.87
C MET A 82 -4.42 -12.47 -22.29
N GLU A 83 -3.28 -12.36 -22.97
CA GLU A 83 -3.05 -12.94 -24.29
C GLU A 83 -3.03 -14.48 -24.31
N ASP A 84 -2.65 -15.13 -23.22
CA ASP A 84 -2.54 -16.59 -23.11
C ASP A 84 -3.90 -17.27 -22.86
N LEU A 85 -4.94 -16.50 -22.64
CA LEU A 85 -6.27 -17.01 -22.35
C LEU A 85 -7.00 -17.50 -23.60
N SER A 86 -7.69 -18.63 -23.47
CA SER A 86 -8.63 -19.09 -24.48
C SER A 86 -9.83 -18.14 -24.61
N THR A 87 -10.53 -18.19 -25.76
CA THR A 87 -11.73 -17.37 -26.00
C THR A 87 -12.80 -17.59 -24.92
N SER A 88 -13.01 -18.83 -24.48
CA SER A 88 -13.98 -19.14 -23.42
C SER A 88 -13.60 -18.55 -22.07
N GLN A 89 -12.32 -18.56 -21.74
CA GLN A 89 -11.81 -17.94 -20.50
C GLN A 89 -11.98 -16.42 -20.54
N LYS A 90 -11.64 -15.78 -21.67
CA LYS A 90 -11.85 -14.33 -21.86
C LYS A 90 -13.32 -13.96 -21.68
N LEU A 91 -14.25 -14.68 -22.30
CA LEU A 91 -15.68 -14.44 -22.14
C LEU A 91 -16.15 -14.56 -20.69
N THR A 92 -15.62 -15.54 -19.94
CA THR A 92 -15.98 -15.70 -18.53
C THR A 92 -15.45 -14.53 -17.70
N LEU A 93 -14.24 -14.08 -17.96
CA LEU A 93 -13.64 -12.94 -17.26
C LEU A 93 -14.32 -11.62 -17.64
N GLU A 94 -14.73 -11.42 -18.88
CA GLU A 94 -15.54 -10.28 -19.31
C GLU A 94 -16.90 -10.23 -18.58
N GLN A 95 -17.55 -11.39 -18.41
CA GLN A 95 -18.78 -11.48 -17.61
C GLN A 95 -18.54 -11.14 -16.15
N TYR A 96 -17.43 -11.64 -15.58
CA TYR A 96 -17.04 -11.30 -14.21
C TYR A 96 -16.75 -9.80 -14.08
N PHE A 97 -16.03 -9.22 -15.03
CA PHE A 97 -15.77 -7.78 -15.08
C PHE A 97 -17.08 -6.98 -15.09
N ASN A 98 -17.99 -7.28 -16.01
CA ASN A 98 -19.23 -6.55 -16.15
C ASN A 98 -20.15 -6.65 -14.92
N ASN A 99 -20.16 -7.80 -14.24
CA ASN A 99 -21.07 -8.04 -13.13
C ASN A 99 -20.50 -7.62 -11.76
N GLN A 100 -19.18 -7.71 -11.56
CA GLN A 100 -18.55 -7.55 -10.24
C GLN A 100 -17.61 -6.34 -10.18
N ILE A 101 -16.91 -6.01 -11.26
CA ILE A 101 -15.88 -4.96 -11.25
C ILE A 101 -16.44 -3.64 -11.79
N PHE A 102 -17.03 -3.65 -12.97
CA PHE A 102 -17.53 -2.45 -13.66
C PHE A 102 -18.42 -1.56 -12.78
N PRO A 103 -19.39 -2.10 -12.00
CA PRO A 103 -20.25 -1.27 -11.13
C PRO A 103 -19.50 -0.53 -10.00
N LEU A 104 -18.28 -0.95 -9.69
CA LEU A 104 -17.46 -0.37 -8.64
C LEU A 104 -16.46 0.68 -9.17
N LEU A 105 -16.28 0.72 -10.49
CA LEU A 105 -15.35 1.65 -11.10
C LEU A 105 -15.98 3.05 -11.23
N THR A 106 -15.23 4.03 -10.74
CA THR A 106 -15.61 5.45 -10.86
C THR A 106 -14.48 6.19 -11.56
N PRO A 107 -14.63 6.50 -12.86
CA PRO A 107 -13.63 7.29 -13.56
C PRO A 107 -13.62 8.74 -13.08
N LEU A 108 -12.42 9.28 -12.87
CA LEU A 108 -12.16 10.64 -12.46
C LEU A 108 -11.53 11.39 -13.64
N ASP A 109 -12.16 12.48 -14.05
CA ASP A 109 -11.60 13.37 -15.07
C ASP A 109 -10.51 14.24 -14.46
N MET A 110 -9.27 14.05 -14.93
CA MET A 110 -8.10 14.74 -14.37
C MET A 110 -7.79 16.06 -15.10
N ASP A 111 -8.47 16.34 -16.18
CA ASP A 111 -8.39 17.61 -16.92
C ASP A 111 -9.49 18.59 -16.53
N ALA A 112 -10.41 18.21 -15.66
CA ALA A 112 -11.43 19.09 -15.11
C ALA A 112 -10.79 20.20 -14.26
N PRO A 113 -11.35 21.44 -14.28
CA PRO A 113 -10.84 22.57 -13.49
C PRO A 113 -10.73 22.28 -11.98
N GLU A 114 -11.61 21.44 -11.46
CA GLU A 114 -11.63 20.99 -10.06
C GLU A 114 -11.44 19.46 -10.03
N ALA A 115 -10.27 19.00 -10.53
CA ALA A 115 -9.95 17.60 -10.51
C ALA A 115 -9.92 17.06 -9.05
N PRO A 116 -10.58 15.91 -8.78
CA PRO A 116 -10.63 15.37 -7.44
C PRO A 116 -9.24 14.88 -6.97
N ALA A 117 -9.01 14.94 -5.67
CA ALA A 117 -7.80 14.39 -5.08
C ALA A 117 -7.76 12.87 -5.24
N LEU A 118 -6.64 12.38 -5.73
CA LEU A 118 -6.42 10.93 -5.85
C LEU A 118 -6.14 10.31 -4.47
N PRO A 119 -6.72 9.14 -4.16
CA PRO A 119 -6.50 8.45 -2.90
C PRO A 119 -5.04 8.02 -2.75
N SER A 120 -4.51 8.12 -1.54
CA SER A 120 -3.19 7.64 -1.18
C SER A 120 -3.20 6.12 -0.94
N LEU A 121 -2.09 5.45 -1.23
CA LEU A 121 -1.84 4.03 -0.97
C LEU A 121 -2.76 3.04 -1.72
N LYS A 122 -3.54 3.51 -2.69
CA LYS A 122 -4.39 2.65 -3.52
C LYS A 122 -3.80 2.43 -4.90
N LEU A 123 -4.14 1.30 -5.51
CA LEU A 123 -3.85 1.06 -6.91
C LEU A 123 -4.80 1.89 -7.77
N LEU A 124 -4.21 2.64 -8.67
CA LEU A 124 -4.89 3.52 -9.61
C LEU A 124 -4.49 3.13 -11.04
N MET A 125 -5.41 3.27 -11.96
CA MET A 125 -5.14 3.13 -13.38
C MET A 125 -5.30 4.48 -14.06
N GLY A 126 -4.21 5.03 -14.58
CA GLY A 126 -4.24 6.19 -15.47
C GLY A 126 -4.60 5.74 -16.88
N VAL A 127 -5.49 6.46 -17.51
CA VAL A 127 -5.99 6.15 -18.86
C VAL A 127 -5.90 7.40 -19.72
N GLU A 128 -5.25 7.28 -20.87
CA GLU A 128 -5.23 8.31 -21.89
C GLU A 128 -6.32 8.01 -22.92
N LEU A 129 -7.20 8.96 -23.13
CA LEU A 129 -8.42 8.82 -23.92
C LEU A 129 -8.41 9.81 -25.08
N ARG A 130 -8.97 9.39 -26.22
CA ARG A 130 -9.29 10.28 -27.35
C ARG A 130 -10.78 10.27 -27.58
N ASP A 131 -11.39 11.42 -27.51
CA ASP A 131 -12.77 11.61 -27.92
C ASP A 131 -12.93 11.32 -29.41
N ASN A 132 -13.91 10.48 -29.78
CA ASN A 132 -14.09 10.01 -31.16
C ASN A 132 -14.76 11.06 -32.06
N GLU A 133 -15.41 12.07 -31.48
CA GLU A 133 -16.10 13.14 -32.24
C GLU A 133 -15.18 14.36 -32.39
N THR A 134 -14.53 14.80 -31.32
CA THR A 134 -13.69 16.01 -31.31
C THR A 134 -12.24 15.74 -31.64
N GLY A 135 -11.76 14.50 -31.38
CA GLY A 135 -10.35 14.13 -31.50
C GLY A 135 -9.48 14.63 -30.35
N GLU A 136 -10.06 15.29 -29.36
CA GLU A 136 -9.33 15.78 -28.19
C GLU A 136 -8.80 14.64 -27.35
N VAL A 137 -7.60 14.83 -26.77
CA VAL A 137 -6.97 13.85 -25.88
C VAL A 137 -7.03 14.36 -24.45
N ARG A 138 -7.53 13.52 -23.55
CA ARG A 138 -7.63 13.79 -22.12
C ARG A 138 -7.12 12.66 -21.26
N ALA A 139 -6.90 12.93 -19.98
CA ALA A 139 -6.50 11.92 -18.99
C ALA A 139 -7.65 11.65 -18.01
N SER A 140 -7.84 10.38 -17.72
CA SER A 140 -8.73 9.92 -16.64
C SER A 140 -7.99 8.99 -15.71
N VAL A 141 -8.45 8.91 -14.47
CA VAL A 141 -7.93 7.95 -13.48
C VAL A 141 -9.08 7.13 -12.93
N VAL A 142 -8.87 5.82 -12.83
CA VAL A 142 -9.81 4.88 -12.24
C VAL A 142 -9.15 4.22 -11.04
N ALA A 143 -9.79 4.30 -9.86
CA ALA A 143 -9.32 3.57 -8.69
C ALA A 143 -9.72 2.09 -8.81
N LEU A 144 -8.78 1.18 -8.58
CA LEU A 144 -9.08 -0.24 -8.52
C LEU A 144 -9.82 -0.56 -7.20
N PRO A 145 -10.86 -1.43 -7.23
CA PRO A 145 -11.67 -1.70 -6.05
C PRO A 145 -10.90 -2.50 -4.98
N ASP A 146 -10.85 -2.00 -3.75
CA ASP A 146 -10.17 -2.66 -2.61
C ASP A 146 -10.93 -3.91 -2.09
N GLY A 147 -12.22 -4.01 -2.36
CA GLY A 147 -13.07 -5.09 -1.82
C GLY A 147 -13.05 -6.37 -2.66
N LEU A 148 -12.34 -6.39 -3.78
CA LEU A 148 -12.23 -7.55 -4.65
C LEU A 148 -10.86 -8.23 -4.52
N PRO A 149 -10.79 -9.55 -4.66
CA PRO A 149 -9.52 -10.25 -4.70
C PRO A 149 -8.70 -9.75 -5.89
N ARG A 150 -7.45 -9.39 -5.63
CA ARG A 150 -6.54 -8.90 -6.69
C ARG A 150 -6.17 -10.00 -7.68
N ARG A 151 -6.24 -11.26 -7.26
CA ARG A 151 -6.09 -12.43 -8.12
C ARG A 151 -7.47 -12.91 -8.55
N VAL A 152 -7.79 -12.73 -9.82
CA VAL A 152 -9.05 -13.20 -10.40
C VAL A 152 -8.86 -14.61 -10.93
N PRO A 153 -9.54 -15.62 -10.36
CA PRO A 153 -9.35 -17.01 -10.77
C PRO A 153 -9.83 -17.23 -12.21
N VAL A 154 -9.02 -17.95 -12.96
CA VAL A 154 -9.34 -18.38 -14.32
C VAL A 154 -9.81 -19.82 -14.29
N PRO A 155 -10.99 -20.16 -14.86
CA PRO A 155 -11.47 -21.55 -14.91
C PRO A 155 -10.43 -22.48 -15.52
N SER A 156 -9.98 -23.47 -14.74
CA SER A 156 -8.98 -24.48 -15.12
C SER A 156 -9.28 -25.82 -14.45
N ALA A 157 -8.95 -26.93 -15.12
CA ALA A 157 -9.24 -28.26 -14.61
C ALA A 157 -8.17 -28.80 -13.61
N GLU A 158 -6.95 -28.31 -13.65
CA GLU A 158 -5.82 -29.00 -13.01
C GLU A 158 -4.92 -28.14 -12.12
N THR A 159 -4.95 -26.80 -12.25
CA THR A 159 -4.04 -25.89 -11.53
C THR A 159 -4.74 -24.61 -11.10
N GLU A 160 -4.28 -24.00 -10.02
CA GLU A 160 -4.71 -22.65 -9.62
C GLU A 160 -4.15 -21.63 -10.60
N ARG A 161 -4.98 -21.18 -11.53
CA ARG A 161 -4.64 -20.16 -12.52
C ARG A 161 -5.39 -18.87 -12.22
N TYR A 162 -4.74 -17.75 -12.39
CA TYR A 162 -5.35 -16.46 -12.18
C TYR A 162 -4.77 -15.39 -13.11
N VAL A 163 -5.53 -14.34 -13.33
CA VAL A 163 -5.05 -13.07 -13.89
C VAL A 163 -5.05 -12.01 -12.81
N MET A 164 -4.22 -11.00 -12.95
CA MET A 164 -4.26 -9.86 -12.04
C MET A 164 -5.49 -9.00 -12.32
N LEU A 165 -6.10 -8.45 -11.26
CA LEU A 165 -7.27 -7.58 -11.37
C LEU A 165 -6.98 -6.38 -12.29
N GLU A 166 -5.79 -5.77 -12.14
CA GLU A 166 -5.35 -4.66 -12.97
C GLU A 166 -5.25 -5.03 -14.46
N ASP A 167 -4.84 -6.25 -14.79
CA ASP A 167 -4.73 -6.69 -16.18
C ASP A 167 -6.11 -6.92 -16.78
N LEU A 168 -7.04 -7.51 -16.02
CA LEU A 168 -8.42 -7.66 -16.44
C LEU A 168 -9.11 -6.30 -16.63
N VAL A 169 -8.89 -5.36 -15.70
CA VAL A 169 -9.44 -4.00 -15.82
C VAL A 169 -8.84 -3.32 -17.05
N ARG A 170 -7.54 -3.43 -17.29
CA ARG A 170 -6.87 -2.85 -18.46
C ARG A 170 -7.45 -3.38 -19.77
N GLU A 171 -7.71 -4.68 -19.87
CA GLU A 171 -8.30 -5.32 -21.06
C GLU A 171 -9.71 -4.80 -21.33
N CYS A 172 -10.51 -4.60 -20.27
CA CYS A 172 -11.90 -4.21 -20.39
C CYS A 172 -12.14 -2.69 -20.22
N ILE A 173 -11.11 -1.88 -20.00
CA ILE A 173 -11.24 -0.47 -19.61
C ILE A 173 -12.00 0.37 -20.63
N GLY A 174 -11.95 -0.01 -21.90
CA GLY A 174 -12.69 0.67 -22.97
C GLY A 174 -14.20 0.70 -22.76
N THR A 175 -14.76 -0.27 -22.04
CA THR A 175 -16.20 -0.29 -21.72
C THR A 175 -16.61 0.79 -20.71
N VAL A 176 -15.65 1.30 -19.94
CA VAL A 176 -15.86 2.36 -18.94
C VAL A 176 -15.98 3.74 -19.61
N PHE A 177 -15.48 3.88 -20.85
CA PHE A 177 -15.40 5.15 -21.58
C PHE A 177 -16.14 5.06 -22.94
N PRO A 178 -17.47 4.98 -22.94
CA PRO A 178 -18.24 4.92 -24.18
C PRO A 178 -18.08 6.21 -24.98
N GLY A 179 -17.83 6.09 -26.27
CA GLY A 179 -17.61 7.23 -27.18
C GLY A 179 -16.16 7.72 -27.24
N GLU A 180 -15.25 7.10 -26.50
CA GLU A 180 -13.83 7.43 -26.51
C GLU A 180 -12.96 6.22 -26.89
N THR A 181 -11.79 6.49 -27.43
CA THR A 181 -10.78 5.46 -27.73
C THR A 181 -9.69 5.50 -26.68
N VAL A 182 -9.44 4.38 -26.00
CA VAL A 182 -8.31 4.23 -25.09
C VAL A 182 -7.02 4.17 -25.89
N LEU A 183 -6.14 5.15 -25.68
CA LEU A 183 -4.82 5.22 -26.33
C LEU A 183 -3.79 4.44 -25.53
N SER A 184 -3.84 4.57 -24.23
CA SER A 184 -2.92 3.87 -23.32
C SER A 184 -3.52 3.80 -21.91
N ALA A 185 -3.08 2.81 -21.12
CA ALA A 185 -3.42 2.67 -19.71
C ALA A 185 -2.20 2.20 -18.93
N ALA A 186 -2.04 2.73 -17.72
CA ALA A 186 -0.92 2.37 -16.84
C ALA A 186 -1.34 2.35 -15.37
N VAL A 187 -0.85 1.33 -14.63
CA VAL A 187 -1.08 1.23 -13.20
C VAL A 187 -0.05 2.05 -12.44
N PHE A 188 -0.54 2.78 -11.44
CA PHE A 188 0.32 3.56 -10.56
C PHE A 188 -0.24 3.62 -9.14
N ARG A 189 0.58 4.08 -8.21
CA ARG A 189 0.23 4.25 -6.80
C ARG A 189 0.87 5.50 -6.24
N VAL A 190 0.12 6.26 -5.47
CA VAL A 190 0.58 7.50 -4.84
C VAL A 190 0.71 7.30 -3.33
N THR A 191 1.83 7.72 -2.76
CA THR A 191 1.97 7.90 -1.32
C THR A 191 2.06 9.40 -1.04
N ARG A 192 1.18 9.89 -0.16
CA ARG A 192 1.11 11.30 0.21
C ARG A 192 1.71 11.55 1.59
N ASN A 193 2.12 12.77 1.84
CA ASN A 193 2.58 13.20 3.16
C ASN A 193 1.46 12.99 4.18
N GLY A 194 1.75 12.23 5.24
CA GLY A 194 0.84 11.97 6.36
C GLY A 194 1.17 12.79 7.61
N ASP A 195 2.29 13.51 7.59
CA ASP A 195 2.76 14.33 8.72
C ASP A 195 2.12 15.73 8.65
N ILE A 196 0.82 15.77 8.95
CA ILE A 196 0.07 17.01 9.10
C ILE A 196 -0.08 17.23 10.60
N ALA A 197 0.50 18.31 11.11
CA ALA A 197 0.41 18.67 12.50
C ALA A 197 -1.05 18.99 12.88
N VAL A 198 -1.57 18.28 13.87
CA VAL A 198 -2.82 18.62 14.56
C VAL A 198 -2.47 19.66 15.61
N GLN A 199 -3.14 20.81 15.61
CA GLN A 199 -2.98 21.82 16.67
C GLN A 199 -3.87 21.45 17.86
N GLU A 200 -3.46 20.43 18.62
CA GLU A 200 -4.22 19.90 19.76
C GLU A 200 -4.53 20.94 20.86
N GLU A 201 -3.74 22.02 20.94
CA GLU A 201 -3.85 23.00 22.02
C GLU A 201 -5.07 23.94 21.86
N ASP A 202 -5.62 24.11 20.67
CA ASP A 202 -6.72 25.05 20.37
C ASP A 202 -8.04 24.33 19.99
N ALA A 203 -8.07 22.99 19.94
CA ALA A 203 -9.24 22.22 19.51
C ALA A 203 -10.38 22.29 20.52
N LEU A 204 -11.46 22.98 20.16
CA LEU A 204 -12.73 22.96 20.89
C LEU A 204 -13.50 21.63 20.67
N ASP A 205 -13.31 21.00 19.53
CA ASP A 205 -13.81 19.66 19.20
C ASP A 205 -12.75 18.89 18.39
N LEU A 206 -12.18 17.87 19.02
CA LEU A 206 -11.15 16.99 18.41
C LEU A 206 -11.69 16.23 17.19
N ALA A 207 -12.99 15.94 17.14
CA ALA A 207 -13.59 15.22 16.02
C ALA A 207 -13.64 16.08 14.75
N ASP A 208 -14.04 17.35 14.88
CA ASP A 208 -14.08 18.28 13.76
C ASP A 208 -12.67 18.56 13.21
N GLU A 209 -11.69 18.75 14.10
CA GLU A 209 -10.30 18.96 13.70
C GLU A 209 -9.68 17.73 13.03
N MET A 210 -10.00 16.52 13.52
CA MET A 210 -9.59 15.29 12.86
C MET A 210 -10.21 15.13 11.46
N GLU A 211 -11.44 15.58 11.25
CA GLU A 211 -12.08 15.58 9.92
C GLU A 211 -11.36 16.54 8.96
N GLU A 212 -11.00 17.75 9.42
CA GLU A 212 -10.21 18.70 8.65
C GLU A 212 -8.83 18.16 8.28
N VAL A 213 -8.14 17.49 9.22
CA VAL A 213 -6.86 16.81 8.96
C VAL A 213 -6.99 15.70 7.94
N LEU A 214 -8.07 14.91 8.00
CA LEU A 214 -8.33 13.86 7.01
C LEU A 214 -8.58 14.44 5.61
N VAL A 215 -9.28 15.57 5.52
CA VAL A 215 -9.46 16.29 4.24
C VAL A 215 -8.13 16.85 3.76
N ALA A 216 -7.35 17.51 4.62
CA ALA A 216 -6.04 18.05 4.26
C ALA A 216 -5.05 16.98 3.76
N ARG A 217 -5.10 15.77 4.32
CA ARG A 217 -4.27 14.62 3.86
C ARG A 217 -4.57 14.21 2.42
N LYS A 218 -5.80 14.35 1.96
CA LYS A 218 -6.17 14.03 0.57
C LYS A 218 -5.47 14.93 -0.45
N PHE A 219 -5.16 16.16 -0.05
CA PHE A 219 -4.51 17.17 -0.89
C PHE A 219 -3.03 17.38 -0.56
N SER A 220 -2.47 16.60 0.37
CA SER A 220 -1.07 16.72 0.75
C SER A 220 -0.14 16.35 -0.40
N GLU A 221 1.11 16.82 -0.33
CA GLU A 221 2.12 16.60 -1.36
C GLU A 221 2.38 15.11 -1.60
N CYS A 222 2.64 14.76 -2.87
CA CYS A 222 3.11 13.43 -3.24
C CYS A 222 4.54 13.24 -2.75
N VAL A 223 4.76 12.25 -1.89
CA VAL A 223 6.09 11.91 -1.38
C VAL A 223 6.70 10.72 -2.11
N ARG A 224 5.86 9.90 -2.77
CA ARG A 224 6.29 8.79 -3.62
C ARG A 224 5.20 8.49 -4.66
N LEU A 225 5.62 8.39 -5.90
CA LEU A 225 4.86 7.84 -7.01
C LEU A 225 5.52 6.53 -7.44
N GLU A 226 4.77 5.45 -7.40
CA GLU A 226 5.13 4.15 -7.96
C GLU A 226 4.32 3.96 -9.23
N ILE A 227 4.98 3.65 -10.35
CA ILE A 227 4.36 3.50 -11.66
C ILE A 227 4.93 2.27 -12.36
N GLU A 228 4.12 1.54 -13.11
CA GLU A 228 4.62 0.42 -13.89
C GLU A 228 5.60 0.89 -14.97
N SER A 229 6.74 0.22 -15.09
CA SER A 229 7.80 0.60 -16.03
C SER A 229 7.42 0.42 -17.51
N SER A 230 6.32 -0.29 -17.78
CA SER A 230 5.73 -0.47 -19.10
C SER A 230 4.87 0.71 -19.57
N ALA A 231 4.59 1.68 -18.68
CA ALA A 231 3.80 2.86 -19.01
C ALA A 231 4.41 3.64 -20.19
N PRO A 232 3.63 3.95 -21.23
CA PRO A 232 4.12 4.82 -22.32
C PRO A 232 4.54 6.18 -21.80
N VAL A 233 5.64 6.72 -22.32
CA VAL A 233 6.23 7.98 -21.87
C VAL A 233 5.22 9.14 -21.76
N PRO A 234 4.32 9.37 -22.74
CA PRO A 234 3.33 10.44 -22.63
C PRO A 234 2.41 10.28 -21.42
N LEU A 235 1.90 9.06 -21.19
CA LEU A 235 1.03 8.78 -20.04
C LEU A 235 1.80 8.85 -18.72
N HIS A 236 3.03 8.32 -18.69
CA HIS A 236 3.91 8.41 -17.53
C HIS A 236 4.14 9.87 -17.10
N ASP A 237 4.53 10.74 -18.04
CA ASP A 237 4.75 12.16 -17.77
C ASP A 237 3.44 12.85 -17.33
N ARG A 238 2.31 12.46 -17.92
CA ARG A 238 0.99 12.98 -17.55
C ARG A 238 0.61 12.59 -16.14
N ILE A 239 0.82 11.33 -15.73
CA ILE A 239 0.58 10.88 -14.35
C ILE A 239 1.45 11.66 -13.36
N MET A 240 2.75 11.83 -13.65
CA MET A 240 3.63 12.65 -12.82
C MET A 240 3.09 14.07 -12.63
N GLN A 241 2.60 14.69 -13.70
CA GLN A 241 2.01 16.02 -13.67
C GLN A 241 0.73 16.07 -12.83
N ILE A 242 -0.18 15.11 -13.02
CA ILE A 242 -1.45 15.00 -12.29
C ILE A 242 -1.23 14.90 -10.78
N VAL A 243 -0.26 14.08 -10.36
CA VAL A 243 0.00 13.86 -8.92
C VAL A 243 0.97 14.88 -8.32
N GLY A 244 1.57 15.73 -9.15
CA GLY A 244 2.56 16.72 -8.71
C GLY A 244 3.90 16.09 -8.30
N ALA A 245 4.26 14.93 -8.85
CA ALA A 245 5.51 14.25 -8.54
C ALA A 245 6.63 14.66 -9.50
N GLY A 246 7.83 14.87 -8.94
CA GLY A 246 9.06 15.01 -9.72
C GLY A 246 9.74 13.65 -9.97
N LYS A 247 10.83 13.69 -10.72
CA LYS A 247 11.65 12.48 -10.98
C LYS A 247 12.25 11.88 -9.70
N GLU A 248 12.47 12.71 -8.68
CA GLU A 248 13.04 12.26 -7.41
C GLU A 248 12.04 11.45 -6.59
N GLU A 249 10.75 11.73 -6.72
CA GLU A 249 9.65 11.05 -6.05
C GLU A 249 9.12 9.84 -6.83
N THR A 250 9.48 9.69 -8.12
CA THR A 250 8.94 8.66 -9.02
C THR A 250 9.82 7.42 -9.06
N TYR A 251 9.21 6.24 -8.94
CA TYR A 251 9.84 4.92 -8.98
C TYR A 251 9.14 4.05 -10.04
N ASP A 252 9.91 3.64 -11.06
CA ASP A 252 9.43 2.75 -12.12
C ASP A 252 9.60 1.29 -11.68
N LEU A 253 8.48 0.55 -11.62
CA LEU A 253 8.44 -0.81 -11.10
C LEU A 253 8.31 -1.83 -12.24
N LYS A 254 9.15 -2.87 -12.22
CA LYS A 254 9.20 -3.92 -13.25
C LYS A 254 8.30 -5.11 -12.93
N GLY A 255 7.06 -4.89 -12.56
CA GLY A 255 6.13 -5.96 -12.22
C GLY A 255 4.91 -5.42 -11.52
N PRO A 256 4.10 -6.29 -10.91
CA PRO A 256 2.90 -5.84 -10.22
C PRO A 256 3.26 -4.92 -9.06
N LEU A 257 2.55 -3.79 -8.95
CA LEU A 257 2.69 -2.89 -7.81
C LEU A 257 2.16 -3.56 -6.55
N MET A 258 2.48 -3.02 -5.37
CA MET A 258 1.96 -3.52 -4.09
C MET A 258 2.18 -5.04 -3.89
N LEU A 259 3.44 -5.48 -3.94
CA LEU A 259 3.79 -6.89 -3.68
C LEU A 259 3.31 -7.40 -2.31
N SER A 260 2.94 -6.50 -1.39
CA SER A 260 2.28 -6.85 -0.12
C SER A 260 0.99 -7.65 -0.28
N ASP A 261 0.25 -7.44 -1.37
CA ASP A 261 -1.03 -8.11 -1.62
C ASP A 261 -0.86 -9.60 -1.93
N PHE A 262 0.34 -10.00 -2.35
CA PHE A 262 0.67 -11.41 -2.50
C PHE A 262 0.72 -12.19 -1.18
N MET A 263 0.65 -11.49 -0.04
CA MET A 263 0.52 -12.13 1.28
C MET A 263 -0.77 -12.94 1.44
N GLU A 264 -1.86 -12.53 0.79
CA GLU A 264 -3.09 -13.32 0.81
C GLU A 264 -2.87 -14.74 0.29
N MET A 265 -1.98 -14.91 -0.70
CA MET A 265 -1.59 -16.23 -1.21
C MET A 265 -0.88 -17.07 -0.17
N ALA A 266 0.00 -16.45 0.62
CA ALA A 266 0.74 -17.17 1.66
C ALA A 266 -0.17 -17.74 2.75
N PHE A 267 -1.34 -17.13 2.95
CA PHE A 267 -2.34 -17.56 3.92
C PHE A 267 -3.54 -18.30 3.31
N ALA A 268 -3.63 -18.38 1.97
CA ALA A 268 -4.72 -19.07 1.30
C ALA A 268 -4.82 -20.55 1.77
N PRO A 269 -6.05 -21.06 1.95
CA PRO A 269 -6.24 -22.49 2.21
C PRO A 269 -5.74 -23.34 1.04
N GLY A 270 -5.31 -24.55 1.32
CA GLY A 270 -4.85 -25.49 0.28
C GLY A 270 -3.35 -25.55 0.03
N ASN A 271 -2.60 -24.54 0.51
CA ASN A 271 -1.15 -24.44 0.35
C ASN A 271 -0.39 -24.67 1.66
N ASP A 272 -0.95 -25.45 2.59
CA ASP A 272 -0.40 -25.62 3.93
C ASP A 272 0.99 -26.26 3.92
N GLN A 273 1.28 -27.13 2.93
CA GLN A 273 2.60 -27.75 2.72
C GLN A 273 3.68 -26.73 2.33
N LEU A 274 3.29 -25.55 1.85
CA LEU A 274 4.20 -24.47 1.46
C LEU A 274 4.40 -23.44 2.58
N LYS A 275 3.65 -23.57 3.68
CA LYS A 275 3.73 -22.68 4.82
C LYS A 275 4.81 -23.15 5.80
N VAL A 276 5.45 -22.18 6.45
CA VAL A 276 6.30 -22.48 7.61
C VAL A 276 5.39 -22.92 8.76
N GLU A 277 5.84 -23.91 9.52
CA GLU A 277 5.13 -24.36 10.72
C GLU A 277 4.82 -23.18 11.65
N GLN A 278 3.56 -23.11 12.09
CA GLN A 278 3.13 -22.00 12.94
C GLN A 278 3.75 -22.14 14.33
N TRP A 279 4.45 -21.11 14.75
CA TRP A 279 4.93 -20.99 16.12
C TRP A 279 3.77 -20.53 17.02
N SER A 280 3.50 -21.30 18.08
CA SER A 280 2.57 -20.87 19.14
C SER A 280 3.32 -19.97 20.12
N PRO A 281 2.88 -18.70 20.32
CA PRO A 281 3.52 -17.81 21.28
C PRO A 281 3.59 -18.44 22.67
N GLN A 282 4.75 -18.33 23.31
CA GLN A 282 4.96 -18.89 24.64
C GLN A 282 4.73 -17.84 25.73
N PRO A 283 4.28 -18.22 26.94
CA PRO A 283 4.25 -17.29 28.07
C PRO A 283 5.64 -16.67 28.30
N SER A 284 5.68 -15.36 28.60
CA SER A 284 6.93 -14.71 28.94
C SER A 284 7.46 -15.18 30.31
N PRO A 285 8.73 -15.60 30.40
CA PRO A 285 9.32 -15.97 31.69
C PRO A 285 9.47 -14.78 32.66
N SER A 286 9.33 -13.54 32.14
CA SER A 286 9.41 -12.30 32.92
C SER A 286 8.09 -11.91 33.57
N VAL A 287 7.01 -12.65 33.34
CA VAL A 287 5.68 -12.35 33.84
C VAL A 287 5.12 -13.50 34.65
N ASP A 288 4.88 -13.29 35.93
CA ASP A 288 4.14 -14.25 36.76
C ASP A 288 2.64 -14.11 36.50
N PRO A 289 1.96 -15.16 35.98
CA PRO A 289 0.54 -15.10 35.72
C PRO A 289 -0.33 -15.12 37.01
N ALA A 290 0.25 -15.46 38.15
CA ALA A 290 -0.47 -15.59 39.42
C ALA A 290 -0.68 -14.26 40.15
N VAL A 291 0.04 -13.21 39.77
CA VAL A 291 -0.05 -11.86 40.36
C VAL A 291 -0.50 -10.83 39.31
N SER A 292 -0.94 -9.66 39.77
CA SER A 292 -1.36 -8.59 38.85
C SER A 292 -0.22 -8.15 37.95
N ILE A 293 -0.57 -7.55 36.81
CA ILE A 293 0.47 -7.02 35.90
C ILE A 293 1.20 -5.83 36.55
N PHE A 294 0.53 -5.08 37.44
CA PHE A 294 1.14 -3.98 38.18
C PHE A 294 2.18 -4.48 39.18
N GLU A 295 1.94 -5.62 39.86
CA GLU A 295 2.94 -6.24 40.73
C GLU A 295 4.14 -6.75 39.93
N ASN A 296 3.91 -7.32 38.75
CA ASN A 296 5.00 -7.72 37.86
C ASN A 296 5.87 -6.51 37.47
N ILE A 297 5.25 -5.39 37.05
CA ILE A 297 5.93 -4.16 36.64
C ILE A 297 6.65 -3.50 37.81
N ALA A 298 6.10 -3.57 39.01
CA ALA A 298 6.75 -3.04 40.24
C ALA A 298 8.10 -3.72 40.55
N ASN A 299 8.27 -4.97 40.10
CA ASN A 299 9.53 -5.72 40.26
C ASN A 299 10.60 -5.39 39.20
N GLY A 300 10.19 -4.70 38.09
CA GLY A 300 11.11 -4.26 37.04
C GLY A 300 10.40 -4.13 35.68
N ASP A 301 11.14 -3.58 34.74
CA ASP A 301 10.66 -3.44 33.35
C ASP A 301 10.42 -4.82 32.70
N ILE A 302 9.35 -4.94 31.94
CA ILE A 302 9.00 -6.16 31.19
C ILE A 302 9.30 -5.93 29.72
N LEU A 303 10.17 -6.77 29.15
CA LEU A 303 10.43 -6.82 27.71
C LEU A 303 9.80 -8.07 27.13
N LEU A 304 8.96 -7.90 26.11
CA LEU A 304 8.29 -8.99 25.39
C LEU A 304 8.84 -9.09 23.96
N ASN A 305 9.16 -10.31 23.54
CA ASN A 305 9.71 -10.58 22.21
C ASN A 305 8.64 -11.22 21.30
N HIS A 306 7.80 -10.39 20.67
CA HIS A 306 6.80 -10.86 19.72
C HIS A 306 7.42 -11.25 18.37
N PRO A 307 6.89 -12.26 17.69
CA PRO A 307 5.72 -13.11 17.97
C PRO A 307 6.02 -14.36 18.81
N TYR A 308 7.22 -14.49 19.36
CA TYR A 308 7.66 -15.69 20.09
C TYR A 308 7.10 -15.75 21.51
N GLU A 309 6.94 -14.61 22.15
CA GLU A 309 6.24 -14.47 23.43
C GLU A 309 4.83 -13.96 23.23
N SER A 310 3.92 -14.36 24.15
CA SER A 310 2.51 -14.00 24.11
C SER A 310 2.29 -12.50 24.28
N PHE A 311 1.30 -11.97 23.58
CA PHE A 311 0.83 -10.59 23.73
C PHE A 311 -0.11 -10.42 24.95
N GLU A 312 -0.49 -11.51 25.60
CA GLU A 312 -1.41 -11.54 26.75
C GLU A 312 -1.02 -10.56 27.87
N PRO A 313 0.27 -10.42 28.29
CA PRO A 313 0.63 -9.44 29.33
C PRO A 313 0.29 -8.00 28.95
N VAL A 314 0.31 -7.63 27.67
CA VAL A 314 -0.10 -6.29 27.22
C VAL A 314 -1.61 -6.11 27.34
N LEU A 315 -2.38 -7.14 26.96
CA LEU A 315 -3.84 -7.10 27.11
C LEU A 315 -4.24 -6.99 28.58
N ARG A 316 -3.62 -7.78 29.45
CA ARG A 316 -3.83 -7.70 30.91
C ARG A 316 -3.52 -6.31 31.46
N LEU A 317 -2.44 -5.67 30.99
CA LEU A 317 -2.14 -4.31 31.44
C LEU A 317 -3.27 -3.34 31.13
N VAL A 318 -3.86 -3.44 29.93
CA VAL A 318 -4.96 -2.55 29.54
C VAL A 318 -6.24 -2.90 30.30
N GLU A 319 -6.54 -4.19 30.47
CA GLU A 319 -7.75 -4.68 31.17
C GLU A 319 -7.67 -4.32 32.67
N GLU A 320 -6.58 -4.66 33.35
CA GLU A 320 -6.38 -4.33 34.77
C GLU A 320 -6.36 -2.81 35.00
N ALA A 321 -5.76 -2.03 34.07
CA ALA A 321 -5.77 -0.56 34.16
C ALA A 321 -7.16 0.05 33.95
N ALA A 322 -8.02 -0.57 33.15
CA ALA A 322 -9.39 -0.09 32.95
C ALA A 322 -10.29 -0.36 34.17
N GLU A 323 -9.99 -1.40 34.95
CA GLU A 323 -10.75 -1.78 36.14
C GLU A 323 -10.24 -1.13 37.43
N ASP A 324 -8.98 -0.70 37.45
CA ASP A 324 -8.38 -0.13 38.66
C ASP A 324 -8.76 1.36 38.83
N PRO A 325 -9.51 1.73 39.92
CA PRO A 325 -9.94 3.10 40.15
C PRO A 325 -8.81 4.09 40.45
N ASP A 326 -7.59 3.60 40.77
CA ASP A 326 -6.42 4.43 41.04
C ASP A 326 -5.66 4.77 39.75
N VAL A 327 -5.97 4.13 38.62
CA VAL A 327 -5.40 4.44 37.31
C VAL A 327 -6.12 5.63 36.67
N ILE A 328 -5.40 6.72 36.50
CA ILE A 328 -5.96 7.97 35.96
C ILE A 328 -5.68 8.15 34.46
N ALA A 329 -4.68 7.46 33.89
CA ALA A 329 -4.34 7.54 32.47
C ALA A 329 -3.46 6.37 32.05
N ILE A 330 -3.58 5.97 30.76
CA ILE A 330 -2.68 5.05 30.09
C ILE A 330 -1.84 5.87 29.09
N LYS A 331 -0.51 5.82 29.20
CA LYS A 331 0.40 6.43 28.23
C LYS A 331 1.05 5.33 27.40
N GLN A 332 0.74 5.32 26.10
CA GLN A 332 1.22 4.31 25.19
C GLN A 332 1.86 4.96 23.96
N VAL A 333 3.05 4.50 23.60
CA VAL A 333 3.69 4.84 22.33
C VAL A 333 3.39 3.70 21.36
N LEU A 334 2.69 4.03 20.25
CA LEU A 334 2.38 3.10 19.19
C LEU A 334 3.32 3.39 18.01
N TYR A 335 4.13 2.41 17.64
CA TYR A 335 5.07 2.52 16.53
C TYR A 335 4.86 1.36 15.55
N LEU A 336 4.64 1.68 14.28
CA LEU A 336 4.53 0.75 13.14
C LEU A 336 3.31 -0.19 13.09
N SER A 337 2.24 -0.05 13.84
CA SER A 337 1.24 -1.13 13.82
C SER A 337 -0.19 -0.76 13.48
N LEU A 338 -0.59 0.49 13.56
CA LEU A 338 -2.01 0.84 13.57
C LEU A 338 -2.57 1.29 12.21
N ILE A 339 -1.75 1.59 11.24
CA ILE A 339 -2.22 2.03 9.91
C ILE A 339 -2.91 0.88 9.16
N HIS A 340 -2.64 -0.36 9.55
CA HIS A 340 -3.14 -1.56 8.87
C HIS A 340 -4.11 -2.41 9.70
N ILE A 341 -4.46 -1.98 10.89
CA ILE A 341 -5.50 -2.60 11.72
C ILE A 341 -6.81 -1.87 11.55
#